data_d2ed50b9e03be14bfa2f485c2109fdbb
#
_entry.id   d2ed50b9e03be14bfa2f485c2109fdbb
#
_cell.length_a   1.000
_cell.length_b   1.000
_cell.length_c   1.000
_cell.angle_alpha   90.00
_cell.angle_beta   90.00
_cell.angle_gamma   90.00
#
_symmetry.space_group_name_H-M   'P 1'
#
loop_
_entity.id
_entity.type
_entity.pdbx_description
1 polymer ?
#
loop_
_entity_poly.entity_id
_entity_poly.type
_entity_poly.pdbx_seq_one_letter_code
_entity_poly.pdbx_strand_id
1 'polypeptide(L)'
;MTQSSDPAQAAAANATSTTKPYAARPDAIDWQRADDSGTRSATFNGTRDAGQTFTYAFHIPAGFWDRPHSHSGAARIFVATGELRIGYGNELEPSEALSYPAGSYLYVPAGAVHFDGADVDTTIYGVSTGPWSTDYT
;
A
#
# COMPACT_ATOMS: atom_id res chain seq x y z
N MET A 1 16.67 0.47 -22.63
CA MET A 1 15.86 -0.58 -21.99
C MET A 1 15.02 -1.26 -23.05
N THR A 2 15.04 -2.56 -23.05
CA THR A 2 14.22 -3.35 -23.95
C THR A 2 12.81 -3.46 -23.41
N GLN A 3 11.84 -3.24 -24.25
CA GLN A 3 10.46 -3.50 -23.86
C GLN A 3 10.23 -4.99 -23.73
N SER A 4 9.76 -5.40 -22.60
CA SER A 4 9.40 -6.77 -22.36
C SER A 4 8.02 -7.08 -22.94
N SER A 5 7.86 -8.27 -23.46
CA SER A 5 6.53 -8.78 -23.81
C SER A 5 5.82 -9.41 -22.62
N ASP A 6 6.47 -9.44 -21.47
CA ASP A 6 5.89 -9.95 -20.23
C ASP A 6 4.69 -9.08 -19.83
N PRO A 7 3.50 -9.67 -19.58
CA PRO A 7 2.33 -8.90 -19.15
C PRO A 7 2.57 -8.07 -17.88
N ALA A 8 3.36 -8.55 -16.94
CA ALA A 8 3.66 -7.78 -15.73
C ALA A 8 4.47 -6.52 -16.08
N GLN A 9 5.43 -6.63 -16.99
CA GLN A 9 6.23 -5.49 -17.42
C GLN A 9 5.37 -4.50 -18.21
N ALA A 10 4.47 -4.96 -19.04
CA ALA A 10 3.56 -4.10 -19.79
C ALA A 10 2.62 -3.35 -18.84
N ALA A 11 2.11 -4.02 -17.79
CA ALA A 11 1.28 -3.36 -16.78
C ALA A 11 2.07 -2.28 -16.05
N ALA A 12 3.32 -2.56 -15.66
CA ALA A 12 4.18 -1.58 -15.00
C ALA A 12 4.48 -0.39 -15.91
N ALA A 13 4.68 -0.61 -17.21
CA ALA A 13 4.96 0.46 -18.16
C ALA A 13 3.79 1.44 -18.29
N ASN A 14 2.55 1.00 -18.01
CA ASN A 14 1.36 1.81 -18.08
C ASN A 14 0.91 2.33 -16.70
N ALA A 15 1.66 2.03 -15.63
CA ALA A 15 1.23 2.30 -14.26
C ALA A 15 1.08 3.79 -13.96
N THR A 16 1.78 4.69 -14.67
CA THR A 16 1.66 6.12 -14.43
C THR A 16 0.52 6.75 -15.21
N SER A 17 -0.03 6.06 -16.19
CA SER A 17 -1.09 6.62 -17.05
C SER A 17 -2.41 6.68 -16.28
N THR A 18 -3.10 7.82 -16.44
CA THR A 18 -4.46 7.99 -15.94
C THR A 18 -5.44 8.31 -17.07
N THR A 19 -5.00 8.19 -18.33
CA THR A 19 -5.82 8.50 -19.51
C THR A 19 -6.23 7.24 -20.27
N LYS A 20 -5.69 6.09 -19.91
CA LYS A 20 -6.00 4.81 -20.56
C LYS A 20 -6.51 3.82 -19.54
N PRO A 21 -7.35 2.87 -19.97
CA PRO A 21 -7.75 1.80 -19.09
C PRO A 21 -6.54 1.05 -18.55
N TYR A 22 -6.61 0.62 -17.30
CA TYR A 22 -5.56 -0.13 -16.64
C TYR A 22 -6.19 -1.21 -15.78
N ALA A 23 -5.60 -2.36 -15.75
CA ALA A 23 -6.02 -3.45 -14.87
C ALA A 23 -4.79 -4.24 -14.43
N ALA A 24 -4.81 -4.68 -13.20
CA ALA A 24 -3.78 -5.55 -12.66
C ALA A 24 -4.44 -6.76 -12.01
N ARG A 25 -4.01 -7.96 -12.42
CA ARG A 25 -4.42 -9.19 -11.75
C ARG A 25 -3.47 -9.45 -10.58
N PRO A 26 -3.92 -10.12 -9.53
CA PRO A 26 -3.06 -10.37 -8.37
C PRO A 26 -1.74 -11.05 -8.71
N ASP A 27 -1.73 -11.91 -9.70
CA ASP A 27 -0.53 -12.64 -10.13
C ASP A 27 0.34 -11.86 -11.13
N ALA A 28 -0.05 -10.64 -11.48
CA ALA A 28 0.65 -9.82 -12.46
C ALA A 28 1.02 -8.43 -11.90
N ILE A 29 0.98 -8.27 -10.59
CA ILE A 29 1.42 -7.02 -9.96
C ILE A 29 2.94 -6.96 -10.00
N ASP A 30 3.46 -5.81 -10.45
CA ASP A 30 4.90 -5.58 -10.53
C ASP A 30 5.44 -5.15 -9.16
N TRP A 31 5.59 -6.12 -8.29
CA TRP A 31 6.03 -5.88 -6.92
C TRP A 31 7.48 -5.43 -6.84
N GLN A 32 7.71 -4.38 -6.05
CA GLN A 32 9.04 -3.90 -5.70
C GLN A 32 9.30 -4.18 -4.24
N ARG A 33 10.50 -4.68 -3.92
CA ARG A 33 10.89 -4.86 -2.53
C ARG A 33 11.19 -3.50 -1.91
N ALA A 34 10.66 -3.29 -0.71
CA ALA A 34 10.98 -2.08 0.04
C ALA A 34 12.35 -2.22 0.73
N ASP A 35 12.57 -3.36 1.37
CA ASP A 35 13.80 -3.67 2.11
C ASP A 35 13.85 -5.18 2.39
N ASP A 36 14.58 -5.59 3.43
CA ASP A 36 14.71 -7.01 3.78
C ASP A 36 13.57 -7.52 4.68
N SER A 37 12.59 -6.70 4.99
CA SER A 37 11.47 -7.10 5.85
C SER A 37 10.51 -8.08 5.20
N GLY A 38 10.54 -8.17 3.88
CA GLY A 38 9.59 -8.96 3.10
C GLY A 38 8.40 -8.14 2.63
N THR A 39 8.30 -6.88 3.04
CA THR A 39 7.25 -6.00 2.50
C THR A 39 7.53 -5.68 1.04
N ARG A 40 6.47 -5.47 0.28
CA ARG A 40 6.56 -5.14 -1.14
C ARG A 40 5.54 -4.08 -1.46
N SER A 41 5.84 -3.26 -2.44
CA SER A 41 4.91 -2.23 -2.90
C SER A 41 4.86 -2.19 -4.40
N ALA A 42 3.78 -1.65 -4.93
CA ALA A 42 3.62 -1.41 -6.36
C ALA A 42 2.74 -0.17 -6.54
N THR A 43 3.00 0.59 -7.58
CA THR A 43 2.09 1.65 -7.99
C THR A 43 1.28 1.14 -9.17
N PHE A 44 -0.05 1.19 -9.06
CA PHE A 44 -0.90 0.78 -10.18
C PHE A 44 -0.93 1.87 -11.24
N ASN A 45 -1.40 3.05 -10.89
CA ASN A 45 -1.33 4.20 -11.79
C ASN A 45 -1.37 5.51 -11.01
N GLY A 46 -1.08 6.60 -11.73
CA GLY A 46 -0.94 7.91 -11.12
C GLY A 46 0.49 8.15 -10.62
N THR A 47 0.73 9.31 -10.07
CA THR A 47 2.02 9.69 -9.50
C THR A 47 1.84 10.29 -8.13
N ARG A 48 2.93 10.33 -7.37
CA ARG A 48 2.94 10.94 -6.03
C ARG A 48 3.23 12.44 -6.04
N ASP A 49 3.16 13.05 -7.21
CA ASP A 49 3.33 14.49 -7.34
C ASP A 49 2.19 15.24 -6.65
N ALA A 50 2.47 16.48 -6.26
CA ALA A 50 1.48 17.30 -5.57
C ALA A 50 0.19 17.42 -6.39
N GLY A 51 -0.93 17.14 -5.73
CA GLY A 51 -2.25 17.24 -6.34
C GLY A 51 -2.64 16.08 -7.25
N GLN A 52 -1.74 15.11 -7.45
CA GLN A 52 -2.03 13.96 -8.31
C GLN A 52 -2.55 12.79 -7.49
N THR A 53 -3.54 12.10 -8.01
CA THR A 53 -4.04 10.86 -7.40
C THR A 53 -3.20 9.69 -7.87
N PHE A 54 -2.88 8.80 -6.95
CA PHE A 54 -2.21 7.54 -7.29
C PHE A 54 -2.85 6.38 -6.55
N THR A 55 -2.73 5.21 -7.15
CA THR A 55 -3.21 3.96 -6.59
C THR A 55 -2.04 3.01 -6.43
N TYR A 56 -2.07 2.22 -5.37
CA TYR A 56 -0.94 1.39 -5.01
C TYR A 56 -1.39 0.08 -4.38
N ALA A 57 -0.46 -0.87 -4.34
CA ALA A 57 -0.61 -2.09 -3.56
C ALA A 57 0.55 -2.19 -2.58
N PHE A 58 0.27 -2.75 -1.42
CA PHE A 58 1.28 -3.01 -0.41
C PHE A 58 1.07 -4.41 0.15
N HIS A 59 2.15 -5.18 0.20
CA HIS A 59 2.12 -6.54 0.73
C HIS A 59 2.83 -6.58 2.07
N ILE A 60 2.12 -7.12 3.06
CA ILE A 60 2.59 -7.28 4.43
C ILE A 60 2.73 -8.77 4.70
N PRO A 61 3.95 -9.28 4.87
CA PRO A 61 4.12 -10.69 5.20
C PRO A 61 3.67 -11.00 6.62
N ALA A 62 3.26 -12.24 6.83
CA ALA A 62 2.83 -12.71 8.15
C ALA A 62 3.88 -12.39 9.21
N GLY A 63 3.44 -11.77 10.30
CA GLY A 63 4.30 -11.43 11.44
C GLY A 63 5.01 -10.08 11.35
N PHE A 64 4.90 -9.38 10.23
CA PHE A 64 5.50 -8.05 10.11
C PHE A 64 4.63 -6.99 10.78
N TRP A 65 5.29 -6.07 11.48
CA TRP A 65 4.67 -4.86 12.05
C TRP A 65 5.49 -3.65 11.68
N ASP A 66 4.83 -2.65 11.12
CA ASP A 66 5.43 -1.35 10.87
C ASP A 66 5.21 -0.47 12.11
N ARG A 67 6.29 0.18 12.53
CA ARG A 67 6.25 1.02 13.72
C ARG A 67 5.43 2.30 13.49
N PRO A 68 5.07 3.01 14.56
CA PRO A 68 4.25 4.22 14.44
C PRO A 68 4.80 5.22 13.44
N HIS A 69 3.92 5.65 12.56
CA HIS A 69 4.23 6.57 11.47
C HIS A 69 2.99 7.29 11.01
N SER A 70 3.18 8.36 10.28
CA SER A 70 2.10 9.08 9.62
C SER A 70 2.48 9.36 8.17
N HIS A 71 1.50 9.71 7.37
CA HIS A 71 1.72 10.08 5.98
C HIS A 71 1.25 11.50 5.72
N SER A 72 1.87 12.16 4.75
CA SER A 72 1.50 13.52 4.37
C SER A 72 0.14 13.60 3.69
N GLY A 73 -0.33 12.49 3.12
CA GLY A 73 -1.64 12.40 2.47
C GLY A 73 -2.55 11.41 3.17
N ALA A 74 -3.85 11.57 2.97
CA ALA A 74 -4.83 10.61 3.45
C ALA A 74 -4.79 9.36 2.59
N ALA A 75 -5.01 8.21 3.22
CA ALA A 75 -5.06 6.93 2.52
C ALA A 75 -6.44 6.32 2.62
N ARG A 76 -6.96 5.86 1.49
CA ARG A 76 -8.17 5.03 1.42
C ARG A 76 -7.70 3.64 1.07
N ILE A 77 -7.93 2.70 1.99
CA ILE A 77 -7.33 1.38 1.94
C ILE A 77 -8.42 0.33 1.80
N PHE A 78 -8.18 -0.63 0.92
CA PHE A 78 -9.04 -1.80 0.74
C PHE A 78 -8.20 -3.03 1.01
N VAL A 79 -8.64 -3.88 1.91
CA VAL A 79 -7.96 -5.14 2.20
C VAL A 79 -8.31 -6.12 1.10
N ALA A 80 -7.34 -6.47 0.27
CA ALA A 80 -7.57 -7.35 -0.87
C ALA A 80 -7.48 -8.82 -0.49
N THR A 81 -6.48 -9.17 0.32
CA THR A 81 -6.30 -10.54 0.82
C THR A 81 -5.79 -10.50 2.24
N GLY A 82 -6.01 -11.56 2.98
CA GLY A 82 -5.52 -11.68 4.35
C GLY A 82 -6.35 -10.89 5.34
N GLU A 83 -5.67 -10.28 6.31
CA GLU A 83 -6.30 -9.54 7.38
C GLU A 83 -5.35 -8.46 7.87
N LEU A 84 -5.72 -7.20 7.64
CA LEU A 84 -4.91 -6.08 8.10
C LEU A 84 -5.20 -5.80 9.57
N ARG A 85 -4.14 -5.59 10.34
CA ARG A 85 -4.25 -5.13 11.71
C ARG A 85 -3.68 -3.72 11.81
N ILE A 86 -4.43 -2.80 12.41
CA ILE A 86 -4.01 -1.40 12.53
C ILE A 86 -4.44 -0.84 13.87
N GLY A 87 -3.56 -0.05 14.46
CA GLY A 87 -3.84 0.71 15.67
C GLY A 87 -3.29 2.12 15.55
N TYR A 88 -3.74 3.00 16.42
CA TYR A 88 -3.37 4.41 16.38
C TYR A 88 -2.65 4.80 17.65
N GLY A 89 -1.66 5.67 17.52
CA GLY A 89 -0.87 6.18 18.64
C GLY A 89 0.63 6.08 18.36
N ASN A 90 1.40 6.59 19.32
CA ASN A 90 2.85 6.74 19.18
C ASN A 90 3.64 5.52 19.66
N GLU A 91 2.96 4.48 20.13
CA GLU A 91 3.61 3.27 20.61
C GLU A 91 3.11 2.05 19.86
N LEU A 92 4.04 1.20 19.46
CA LEU A 92 3.69 -0.05 18.82
C LEU A 92 3.13 -1.02 19.85
N GLU A 93 1.82 -1.23 19.77
CA GLU A 93 1.10 -2.13 20.67
C GLU A 93 0.17 -3.03 19.84
N PRO A 94 0.70 -4.15 19.32
CA PRO A 94 -0.12 -5.03 18.47
C PRO A 94 -1.41 -5.50 19.14
N SER A 95 -1.41 -5.68 20.46
CA SER A 95 -2.62 -6.10 21.17
C SER A 95 -3.75 -5.07 21.13
N GLU A 96 -3.44 -3.82 20.85
CA GLU A 96 -4.44 -2.74 20.74
C GLU A 96 -4.92 -2.56 19.29
N ALA A 97 -4.31 -3.24 18.34
CA ALA A 97 -4.70 -3.12 16.94
C ALA A 97 -5.99 -3.91 16.67
N LEU A 98 -6.89 -3.30 15.90
CA LEU A 98 -8.08 -3.99 15.43
C LEU A 98 -7.77 -4.71 14.12
N SER A 99 -8.52 -5.76 13.83
CA SER A 99 -8.34 -6.61 12.66
C SER A 99 -9.42 -6.37 11.62
N TYR A 100 -9.00 -6.32 10.37
CA TYR A 100 -9.89 -6.05 9.25
C TYR A 100 -9.66 -7.08 8.15
N PRO A 101 -10.61 -7.99 7.90
CA PRO A 101 -10.45 -9.04 6.90
C PRO A 101 -10.56 -8.50 5.48
N ALA A 102 -10.24 -9.35 4.51
CA ALA A 102 -10.39 -9.03 3.09
C ALA A 102 -11.80 -8.50 2.81
N GLY A 103 -11.88 -7.46 1.99
CA GLY A 103 -13.13 -6.76 1.70
C GLY A 103 -13.37 -5.55 2.59
N SER A 104 -12.57 -5.34 3.64
CA SER A 104 -12.69 -4.17 4.51
C SER A 104 -12.18 -2.91 3.83
N TYR A 105 -12.78 -1.78 4.22
CA TYR A 105 -12.34 -0.45 3.81
C TYR A 105 -11.91 0.35 5.03
N LEU A 106 -10.77 1.04 4.93
CA LEU A 106 -10.27 1.91 5.98
C LEU A 106 -9.92 3.28 5.40
N TYR A 107 -10.14 4.31 6.20
CA TYR A 107 -9.68 5.65 5.88
C TYR A 107 -8.71 6.11 6.95
N VAL A 108 -7.50 6.47 6.53
CA VAL A 108 -6.46 6.99 7.42
C VAL A 108 -6.18 8.44 7.04
N PRO A 109 -6.57 9.40 7.88
CA PRO A 109 -6.34 10.82 7.54
C PRO A 109 -4.86 11.16 7.46
N ALA A 110 -4.55 12.21 6.71
CA ALA A 110 -3.21 12.77 6.69
C ALA A 110 -2.78 13.13 8.11
N GLY A 111 -1.55 12.79 8.47
CA GLY A 111 -0.99 13.11 9.78
C GLY A 111 -1.41 12.19 10.92
N ALA A 112 -2.34 11.28 10.70
CA ALA A 112 -2.74 10.34 11.76
C ALA A 112 -1.63 9.33 12.02
N VAL A 113 -1.11 9.31 13.23
CA VAL A 113 -0.05 8.38 13.62
C VAL A 113 -0.66 7.02 13.89
N HIS A 114 -0.17 6.02 13.20
CA HIS A 114 -0.68 4.65 13.28
C HIS A 114 0.47 3.65 13.15
N PHE A 115 0.17 2.44 13.55
CA PHE A 115 1.04 1.28 13.35
C PHE A 115 0.20 0.17 12.77
N ASP A 116 0.77 -0.62 11.89
CA ASP A 116 0.03 -1.66 11.20
C ASP A 116 0.89 -2.87 10.94
N GLY A 117 0.22 -3.99 10.75
CA GLY A 117 0.87 -5.26 10.52
C GLY A 117 -0.15 -6.33 10.19
N ALA A 118 0.30 -7.56 10.26
CA ALA A 118 -0.56 -8.70 9.95
C ALA A 118 -0.02 -9.97 10.57
N ASP A 119 -0.92 -10.86 10.96
CA ASP A 119 -0.56 -12.18 11.45
C ASP A 119 -0.51 -13.20 10.31
N VAL A 120 -1.10 -12.87 9.18
CA VAL A 120 -1.11 -13.69 7.96
C VAL A 120 -0.68 -12.82 6.79
N ASP A 121 -0.20 -13.42 5.72
CA ASP A 121 0.15 -12.67 4.51
C ASP A 121 -1.06 -11.85 4.06
N THR A 122 -0.85 -10.55 3.89
CA THR A 122 -1.91 -9.59 3.65
C THR A 122 -1.52 -8.65 2.53
N THR A 123 -2.46 -8.40 1.63
CA THR A 123 -2.30 -7.42 0.57
C THR A 123 -3.38 -6.36 0.70
N ILE A 124 -2.97 -5.11 0.68
CA ILE A 124 -3.89 -3.97 0.66
C ILE A 124 -3.73 -3.20 -0.63
N TYR A 125 -4.81 -2.60 -1.09
CA TYR A 125 -4.82 -1.63 -2.17
C TYR A 125 -5.17 -0.28 -1.59
N GLY A 126 -4.55 0.76 -2.10
CA GLY A 126 -4.79 2.09 -1.58
C GLY A 126 -4.95 3.14 -2.65
N VAL A 127 -5.60 4.23 -2.27
CA VAL A 127 -5.75 5.43 -3.10
C VAL A 127 -5.36 6.62 -2.25
N SER A 128 -4.49 7.46 -2.79
CA SER A 128 -4.09 8.68 -2.10
C SER A 128 -3.80 9.78 -3.12
N THR A 129 -3.54 10.98 -2.59
CA THR A 129 -3.17 12.15 -3.38
C THR A 129 -1.82 12.64 -2.89
N GLY A 130 -0.93 12.96 -3.84
CA GLY A 130 0.39 13.48 -3.49
C GLY A 130 0.37 14.92 -3.00
N PRO A 131 1.47 15.38 -2.42
CA PRO A 131 2.71 14.64 -2.25
C PRO A 131 2.58 13.56 -1.18
N TRP A 132 3.43 12.57 -1.25
CA TRP A 132 3.38 11.45 -0.32
C TRP A 132 4.72 11.24 0.37
N SER A 133 4.69 11.28 1.67
CA SER A 133 5.86 10.97 2.49
C SER A 133 5.43 10.18 3.71
N THR A 134 6.36 9.46 4.30
CA THR A 134 6.16 8.74 5.56
C THR A 134 7.06 9.33 6.62
N ASP A 135 6.47 9.65 7.76
CA ASP A 135 7.15 10.26 8.89
C ASP A 135 7.07 9.30 10.09
N TYR A 136 8.19 8.70 10.44
CA TYR A 136 8.26 7.77 11.58
C TYR A 136 8.46 8.54 12.87
N THR A 137 7.75 8.14 13.90
CA THR A 137 7.84 8.78 15.22
C THR A 137 8.64 7.95 16.21
#